data_6c485cb13d7d0e017840a52cdcc8cec0
#
_entry.id   6c485cb13d7d0e017840a52cdcc8cec0
#
_cell.length_a   1.000
_cell.length_b   1.000
_cell.length_c   1.000
_cell.angle_alpha   90.00
_cell.angle_beta   90.00
_cell.angle_gamma   90.00
#
_symmetry.space_group_name_H-M   'P 1'
#
loop_
_entity.id
_entity.type
_entity.pdbx_description
1 polymer ?
#
loop_
_entity_poly.entity_id
_entity_poly.type
_entity_poly.pdbx_seq_one_letter_code
_entity_poly.pdbx_strand_id
1 'polypeptide(L)'
;TGMRIQSILTLRHHSIKQNLTEKDDKTLTGLKIGMGSSVEAKGQKAQTVLIPGWLHNQLSIYINSERYKERMMKSRIKGLDGQYLFTTRTGRPYYIAEEDKELYDYSSEAGSAIRFFKTRIKEELKRMGEHFNFRFHDLRATFGMNLIEDYLANPNNNINQLALIDLVKSRLNQNSIVVTMRYLKFRETHSLVAQAQSEFE
;
A
#
# COMPACT_ATOMS: atom_id res chain seq x y z
N THR A 1 -0.91 -2.04 -4.46
CA THR A 1 -2.19 -1.87 -3.74
C THR A 1 -2.66 -0.41 -3.64
N GLY A 2 -1.78 0.55 -3.75
CA GLY A 2 -2.08 1.97 -3.60
C GLY A 2 -2.61 2.38 -2.20
N MET A 3 -2.57 1.52 -1.19
CA MET A 3 -3.00 1.84 0.17
C MET A 3 -2.19 3.00 0.78
N ARG A 4 -2.83 3.77 1.66
CA ARG A 4 -2.10 4.72 2.51
C ARG A 4 -1.29 3.97 3.55
N ILE A 5 -0.15 4.54 3.96
CA ILE A 5 0.72 3.89 4.96
C ILE A 5 -0.01 3.61 6.28
N GLN A 6 -0.88 4.52 6.72
CA GLN A 6 -1.72 4.32 7.90
C GLN A 6 -2.53 3.03 7.78
N SER A 7 -3.23 2.84 6.65
CA SER A 7 -4.05 1.63 6.43
C SER A 7 -3.20 0.36 6.37
N ILE A 8 -1.99 0.43 5.79
CA ILE A 8 -1.06 -0.71 5.77
C ILE A 8 -0.62 -1.07 7.19
N LEU A 9 -0.25 -0.06 7.99
CA LEU A 9 0.31 -0.26 9.32
C LEU A 9 -0.74 -0.57 10.40
N THR A 10 -2.02 -0.42 10.09
CA THR A 10 -3.14 -0.84 10.94
C THR A 10 -3.78 -2.16 10.51
N LEU A 11 -3.23 -2.85 9.49
CA LEU A 11 -3.68 -4.20 9.14
C LEU A 11 -3.55 -5.14 10.34
N ARG A 12 -4.56 -6.01 10.50
CA ARG A 12 -4.65 -6.97 11.59
C ARG A 12 -4.39 -8.41 11.11
N HIS A 13 -4.06 -9.28 12.04
CA HIS A 13 -3.87 -10.70 11.76
C HIS A 13 -5.09 -11.31 11.06
N HIS A 14 -6.30 -11.04 11.55
CA HIS A 14 -7.53 -11.56 10.95
C HIS A 14 -7.76 -11.09 9.52
N SER A 15 -7.19 -9.93 9.12
CA SER A 15 -7.31 -9.42 7.75
C SER A 15 -6.70 -10.38 6.71
N ILE A 16 -5.72 -11.19 7.13
CA ILE A 16 -5.04 -12.17 6.27
C ILE A 16 -5.52 -13.59 6.54
N LYS A 17 -5.79 -13.94 7.80
CA LYS A 17 -6.18 -15.29 8.25
C LYS A 17 -7.44 -15.84 7.58
N GLN A 18 -8.38 -14.97 7.18
CA GLN A 18 -9.65 -15.38 6.58
C GLN A 18 -9.51 -16.19 5.29
N ASN A 19 -8.30 -16.25 4.71
CA ASN A 19 -8.03 -16.93 3.44
C ASN A 19 -6.67 -17.65 3.46
N LEU A 20 -6.48 -18.58 4.39
CA LEU A 20 -5.22 -19.34 4.54
C LEU A 20 -4.91 -20.30 3.38
N THR A 21 -5.83 -20.51 2.45
CA THR A 21 -5.56 -21.29 1.25
C THR A 21 -4.57 -20.54 0.36
N GLU A 22 -3.56 -21.24 -0.11
CA GLU A 22 -2.64 -20.72 -1.13
C GLU A 22 -3.43 -20.20 -2.33
N LYS A 23 -3.09 -19.02 -2.78
CA LYS A 23 -3.76 -18.35 -3.90
C LYS A 23 -2.90 -18.45 -5.14
N ASP A 24 -3.53 -18.65 -6.28
CA ASP A 24 -2.88 -18.38 -7.55
C ASP A 24 -2.39 -16.94 -7.59
N ASP A 25 -1.18 -16.70 -8.08
CA ASP A 25 -0.52 -15.38 -8.06
C ASP A 25 -1.34 -14.28 -8.73
N LYS A 26 -2.14 -14.63 -9.72
CA LYS A 26 -3.02 -13.70 -10.45
C LYS A 26 -4.37 -13.47 -9.75
N THR A 27 -4.75 -14.32 -8.81
CA THR A 27 -6.00 -14.16 -8.06
C THR A 27 -5.97 -12.87 -7.25
N LEU A 28 -7.03 -12.08 -7.33
CA LEU A 28 -7.18 -10.88 -6.51
C LEU A 28 -7.99 -11.19 -5.25
N THR A 29 -7.43 -10.85 -4.10
CA THR A 29 -8.08 -11.01 -2.79
C THR A 29 -8.46 -9.64 -2.22
N GLY A 30 -9.70 -9.50 -1.74
CA GLY A 30 -10.19 -8.25 -1.15
C GLY A 30 -9.82 -8.13 0.32
N LEU A 31 -9.22 -7.00 0.69
CA LEU A 31 -9.03 -6.56 2.08
C LEU A 31 -9.98 -5.42 2.39
N LYS A 32 -10.83 -5.58 3.39
CA LYS A 32 -11.72 -4.51 3.88
C LYS A 32 -10.93 -3.54 4.76
N ILE A 33 -11.08 -2.24 4.51
CA ILE A 33 -10.47 -1.16 5.30
C ILE A 33 -11.48 -0.05 5.55
N GLY A 34 -11.30 0.72 6.62
CA GLY A 34 -12.19 1.81 7.03
C GLY A 34 -13.42 1.33 7.78
N MET A 35 -14.52 2.05 7.69
CA MET A 35 -15.74 1.76 8.44
C MET A 35 -16.18 0.30 8.29
N GLY A 36 -16.49 -0.34 9.41
CA GLY A 36 -16.85 -1.76 9.46
C GLY A 36 -15.66 -2.73 9.43
N SER A 37 -14.43 -2.21 9.53
CA SER A 37 -13.22 -3.00 9.73
C SER A 37 -12.35 -2.36 10.83
N SER A 38 -11.47 -3.13 11.45
CA SER A 38 -10.47 -2.63 12.42
C SER A 38 -9.23 -2.02 11.75
N VAL A 39 -9.27 -1.80 10.43
CA VAL A 39 -8.17 -1.21 9.65
C VAL A 39 -8.50 0.23 9.31
N GLU A 40 -7.63 1.13 9.76
CA GLU A 40 -7.83 2.57 9.58
C GLU A 40 -7.84 2.99 8.11
N ALA A 41 -8.76 3.88 7.77
CA ALA A 41 -8.77 4.59 6.50
C ALA A 41 -9.03 6.09 6.73
N LYS A 42 -8.38 6.94 5.95
CA LYS A 42 -8.58 8.39 6.06
C LYS A 42 -10.06 8.75 5.86
N GLY A 43 -10.64 9.39 6.88
CA GLY A 43 -12.05 9.76 6.91
C GLY A 43 -12.99 8.56 7.11
N GLN A 44 -12.48 7.46 7.67
CA GLN A 44 -13.22 6.23 7.99
C GLN A 44 -14.01 5.64 6.79
N LYS A 45 -13.68 6.01 5.56
CA LYS A 45 -14.35 5.50 4.37
C LYS A 45 -14.12 4.01 4.20
N ALA A 46 -15.22 3.25 4.17
CA ALA A 46 -15.17 1.83 3.83
C ALA A 46 -14.65 1.63 2.40
N GLN A 47 -13.70 0.72 2.25
CA GLN A 47 -13.13 0.34 0.96
C GLN A 47 -12.70 -1.12 0.97
N THR A 48 -12.82 -1.78 -0.17
CA THR A 48 -12.15 -3.07 -0.41
C THR A 48 -10.91 -2.83 -1.28
N VAL A 49 -9.75 -3.10 -0.72
CA VAL A 49 -8.48 -3.04 -1.45
C VAL A 49 -8.17 -4.42 -2.01
N LEU A 50 -7.85 -4.51 -3.29
CA LEU A 50 -7.45 -5.76 -3.92
C LEU A 50 -5.94 -5.95 -3.80
N ILE A 51 -5.53 -7.12 -3.33
CA ILE A 51 -4.14 -7.56 -3.30
C ILE A 51 -3.98 -8.80 -4.19
N PRO A 52 -2.85 -8.93 -4.92
CA PRO A 52 -2.60 -10.12 -5.72
C PRO A 52 -2.31 -11.33 -4.84
N GLY A 53 -2.58 -12.52 -5.34
CA GLY A 53 -2.41 -13.79 -4.64
C GLY A 53 -0.99 -13.99 -4.12
N TRP A 54 0.02 -13.66 -4.91
CA TRP A 54 1.42 -13.73 -4.48
C TRP A 54 1.69 -12.89 -3.22
N LEU A 55 1.12 -11.69 -3.13
CA LEU A 55 1.28 -10.84 -1.94
C LEU A 55 0.52 -11.42 -0.74
N HIS A 56 -0.69 -11.95 -0.98
CA HIS A 56 -1.44 -12.66 0.06
C HIS A 56 -0.62 -13.84 0.62
N ASN A 57 -0.02 -14.65 -0.25
CA ASN A 57 0.81 -15.80 0.14
C ASN A 57 2.03 -15.37 0.95
N GLN A 58 2.73 -14.29 0.54
CA GLN A 58 3.84 -13.73 1.32
C GLN A 58 3.41 -13.23 2.70
N LEU A 59 2.26 -12.60 2.81
CA LEU A 59 1.71 -12.17 4.10
C LEU A 59 1.33 -13.38 4.97
N SER A 60 0.78 -14.45 4.37
CA SER A 60 0.48 -15.71 5.06
C SER A 60 1.74 -16.39 5.61
N ILE A 61 2.82 -16.42 4.84
CA ILE A 61 4.14 -16.91 5.30
C ILE A 61 4.64 -16.05 6.46
N TYR A 62 4.51 -14.72 6.35
CA TYR A 62 4.96 -13.80 7.39
C TYR A 62 4.24 -14.02 8.72
N ILE A 63 2.90 -14.13 8.74
CA ILE A 63 2.13 -14.33 9.99
C ILE A 63 2.41 -15.69 10.66
N ASN A 64 2.89 -16.67 9.91
CA ASN A 64 3.31 -17.98 10.42
C ASN A 64 4.77 -18.03 10.87
N SER A 65 5.57 -16.97 10.59
CA SER A 65 6.98 -16.92 10.94
C SER A 65 7.22 -16.72 12.44
N GLU A 66 8.33 -17.28 12.95
CA GLU A 66 8.76 -17.06 14.33
C GLU A 66 8.95 -15.57 14.65
N ARG A 67 9.45 -14.81 13.68
CA ARG A 67 9.60 -13.36 13.81
C ARG A 67 8.28 -12.64 14.13
N TYR A 68 7.17 -13.05 13.51
CA TYR A 68 5.85 -12.48 13.80
C TYR A 68 5.37 -12.92 15.19
N LYS A 69 5.47 -14.21 15.51
CA LYS A 69 5.06 -14.79 16.79
C LYS A 69 5.79 -14.15 17.98
N GLU A 70 7.12 -14.00 17.90
CA GLU A 70 7.91 -13.32 18.93
C GLU A 70 7.48 -11.87 19.18
N ARG A 71 7.14 -11.14 18.12
CA ARG A 71 6.66 -9.76 18.24
C ARG A 71 5.27 -9.68 18.82
N MET A 72 4.41 -10.60 18.40
CA MET A 72 3.04 -10.73 18.92
C MET A 72 3.05 -11.02 20.43
N MET A 73 3.91 -11.90 20.93
CA MET A 73 4.03 -12.19 22.36
C MET A 73 4.40 -10.95 23.20
N LYS A 74 5.06 -9.96 22.60
CA LYS A 74 5.44 -8.68 23.26
C LYS A 74 4.37 -7.60 23.12
N SER A 75 3.32 -7.84 22.36
CA SER A 75 2.25 -6.88 22.11
C SER A 75 1.37 -6.69 23.35
N ARG A 76 0.83 -5.47 23.50
CA ARG A 76 -0.21 -5.18 24.51
C ARG A 76 -1.60 -5.66 24.10
N ILE A 77 -1.81 -5.93 22.80
CA ILE A 77 -3.07 -6.45 22.28
C ILE A 77 -3.22 -7.91 22.72
N LYS A 78 -4.37 -8.23 23.30
CA LYS A 78 -4.72 -9.60 23.68
C LYS A 78 -5.50 -10.28 22.55
N GLY A 79 -5.26 -11.58 22.38
CA GLY A 79 -5.90 -12.37 21.34
C GLY A 79 -5.21 -12.23 19.98
N LEU A 80 -5.27 -13.29 19.19
CA LEU A 80 -4.57 -13.40 17.91
C LEU A 80 -5.15 -12.48 16.84
N ASP A 81 -6.46 -12.48 16.72
CA ASP A 81 -7.16 -11.83 15.61
C ASP A 81 -7.00 -10.30 15.60
N GLY A 82 -6.93 -9.69 16.79
CA GLY A 82 -6.72 -8.24 16.95
C GLY A 82 -5.26 -7.78 16.76
N GLN A 83 -4.29 -8.71 16.68
CA GLN A 83 -2.88 -8.33 16.56
C GLN A 83 -2.59 -7.54 15.30
N TYR A 84 -1.77 -6.49 15.44
CA TYR A 84 -1.25 -5.76 14.28
C TYR A 84 -0.36 -6.66 13.43
N LEU A 85 -0.52 -6.56 12.12
CA LEU A 85 0.31 -7.33 11.20
C LEU A 85 1.77 -6.86 11.23
N PHE A 86 1.97 -5.54 11.31
CA PHE A 86 3.30 -4.93 11.31
C PHE A 86 3.59 -4.24 12.63
N THR A 87 4.57 -4.77 13.36
CA THR A 87 5.01 -4.24 14.65
C THR A 87 6.54 -4.09 14.70
N THR A 88 7.02 -3.26 15.62
CA THR A 88 8.43 -3.14 15.94
C THR A 88 8.97 -4.44 16.55
N ARG A 89 10.29 -4.51 16.77
CA ARG A 89 10.92 -5.65 17.45
C ARG A 89 10.45 -5.82 18.90
N THR A 90 9.93 -4.75 19.49
CA THR A 90 9.39 -4.74 20.86
C THR A 90 7.88 -4.99 20.92
N GLY A 91 7.24 -5.39 19.81
CA GLY A 91 5.81 -5.67 19.75
C GLY A 91 4.91 -4.42 19.67
N ARG A 92 5.49 -3.22 19.59
CA ARG A 92 4.72 -1.97 19.48
C ARG A 92 4.26 -1.77 18.02
N PRO A 93 2.99 -1.44 17.75
CA PRO A 93 2.54 -1.12 16.39
C PRO A 93 3.24 0.13 15.86
N TYR A 94 3.51 0.16 14.56
CA TYR A 94 4.05 1.36 13.91
C TYR A 94 3.04 2.49 13.78
N TYR A 95 1.77 2.17 13.73
CA TYR A 95 0.65 3.10 13.76
C TYR A 95 -0.46 2.51 14.62
N ILE A 96 -1.07 3.32 15.49
CA ILE A 96 -2.11 2.88 16.41
C ILE A 96 -3.46 3.26 15.83
N ALA A 97 -4.35 2.26 15.69
CA ALA A 97 -5.74 2.49 15.32
C ALA A 97 -6.48 3.23 16.45
N GLU A 98 -7.52 3.96 16.09
CA GLU A 98 -8.31 4.76 17.06
C GLU A 98 -8.80 3.92 18.24
N GLU A 99 -9.26 2.70 17.97
CA GLU A 99 -9.78 1.77 18.97
C GLU A 99 -8.73 1.32 20.01
N ASP A 100 -7.43 1.43 19.71
CA ASP A 100 -6.35 0.98 20.60
C ASP A 100 -5.59 2.14 21.24
N LYS A 101 -5.98 3.38 21.04
CA LYS A 101 -5.26 4.57 21.55
C LYS A 101 -5.07 4.56 23.06
N GLU A 102 -6.02 4.01 23.79
CA GLU A 102 -5.94 3.92 25.26
C GLU A 102 -4.85 2.94 25.74
N LEU A 103 -4.44 2.00 24.89
CA LEU A 103 -3.43 1.01 25.23
C LEU A 103 -1.99 1.51 25.09
N TYR A 104 -1.80 2.68 24.46
CA TYR A 104 -0.50 3.19 24.09
C TYR A 104 -0.37 4.67 24.38
N ASP A 105 0.84 5.07 24.77
CA ASP A 105 1.24 6.45 25.12
C ASP A 105 1.84 7.24 23.93
N TYR A 106 1.70 6.73 22.71
CA TYR A 106 2.18 7.36 21.48
C TYR A 106 1.17 7.14 20.34
N SER A 107 1.25 7.93 19.29
CA SER A 107 0.34 7.82 18.13
C SER A 107 0.94 7.03 16.96
N SER A 108 2.26 7.15 16.73
CA SER A 108 2.92 6.50 15.60
C SER A 108 4.44 6.45 15.77
N GLU A 109 5.02 5.32 15.39
CA GLU A 109 6.47 5.13 15.19
C GLU A 109 6.83 4.98 13.68
N ALA A 110 5.86 5.18 12.80
CA ALA A 110 6.02 4.99 11.36
C ALA A 110 7.13 5.87 10.75
N GLY A 111 7.34 7.06 11.28
CA GLY A 111 8.34 7.99 10.78
C GLY A 111 9.77 7.46 10.86
N SER A 112 10.15 6.83 11.97
CA SER A 112 11.49 6.23 12.15
C SER A 112 11.68 5.01 11.24
N ALA A 113 10.68 4.14 11.14
CA ALA A 113 10.72 2.98 10.27
C ALA A 113 10.82 3.37 8.79
N ILE A 114 10.04 4.36 8.34
CA ILE A 114 10.10 4.87 6.98
C ILE A 114 11.46 5.49 6.68
N ARG A 115 12.02 6.26 7.63
CA ARG A 115 13.35 6.87 7.47
C ARG A 115 14.43 5.80 7.31
N PHE A 116 14.43 4.79 8.18
CA PHE A 116 15.37 3.67 8.09
C PHE A 116 15.27 2.95 6.76
N PHE A 117 14.05 2.62 6.33
CA PHE A 117 13.81 1.94 5.06
C PHE A 117 14.29 2.77 3.86
N LYS A 118 13.98 4.08 3.85
CA LYS A 118 14.46 5.00 2.81
C LYS A 118 15.98 5.07 2.76
N THR A 119 16.63 5.14 3.90
CA THR A 119 18.11 5.19 3.97
C THR A 119 18.70 3.93 3.36
N ARG A 120 18.17 2.75 3.70
CA ARG A 120 18.63 1.47 3.13
C ARG A 120 18.45 1.39 1.62
N ILE A 121 17.27 1.80 1.13
CA ILE A 121 17.02 1.81 -0.32
C ILE A 121 17.94 2.79 -1.03
N LYS A 122 18.15 3.98 -0.48
CA LYS A 122 19.08 4.97 -1.07
C LYS A 122 20.52 4.45 -1.14
N GLU A 123 20.98 3.79 -0.09
CA GLU A 123 22.31 3.17 -0.08
C GLU A 123 22.44 2.12 -1.19
N GLU A 124 21.40 1.30 -1.38
CA GLU A 124 21.39 0.25 -2.40
C GLU A 124 21.33 0.85 -3.81
N LEU A 125 20.43 1.80 -4.05
CA LEU A 125 20.34 2.53 -5.32
C LEU A 125 21.67 3.20 -5.68
N LYS A 126 22.33 3.85 -4.70
CA LYS A 126 23.65 4.45 -4.90
C LYS A 126 24.71 3.42 -5.32
N ARG A 127 24.68 2.21 -4.75
CA ARG A 127 25.58 1.12 -5.17
C ARG A 127 25.33 0.67 -6.60
N MET A 128 24.08 0.77 -7.05
CA MET A 128 23.66 0.46 -8.42
C MET A 128 23.92 1.63 -9.40
N GLY A 129 24.47 2.77 -8.94
CA GLY A 129 24.67 3.96 -9.75
C GLY A 129 23.43 4.86 -9.89
N GLU A 130 22.34 4.52 -9.21
CA GLU A 130 21.09 5.26 -9.31
C GLU A 130 20.98 6.34 -8.23
N HIS A 131 20.59 7.55 -8.64
CA HIS A 131 20.44 8.70 -7.77
C HIS A 131 19.02 9.23 -7.79
N PHE A 132 18.15 8.63 -6.95
CA PHE A 132 16.78 9.09 -6.92
C PHE A 132 16.22 9.21 -5.50
N ASN A 133 15.34 10.18 -5.32
CA ASN A 133 14.66 10.46 -4.06
C ASN A 133 13.16 10.20 -4.21
N PHE A 134 12.59 9.53 -3.22
CA PHE A 134 11.14 9.32 -3.18
C PHE A 134 10.58 9.51 -1.77
N ARG A 135 9.31 9.87 -1.70
CA ARG A 135 8.51 9.80 -0.46
C ARG A 135 7.67 8.52 -0.51
N PHE A 136 7.32 7.97 0.64
CA PHE A 136 6.47 6.79 0.69
C PHE A 136 5.12 7.00 -0.04
N HIS A 137 4.60 8.24 -0.02
CA HIS A 137 3.37 8.59 -0.74
C HIS A 137 3.51 8.52 -2.27
N ASP A 138 4.71 8.67 -2.79
CA ASP A 138 4.97 8.60 -4.23
C ASP A 138 4.75 7.17 -4.77
N LEU A 139 4.97 6.13 -3.94
CA LEU A 139 4.63 4.74 -4.30
C LEU A 139 3.13 4.55 -4.60
N ARG A 140 2.29 5.38 -3.98
CA ARG A 140 0.85 5.38 -4.26
C ARG A 140 0.53 6.07 -5.59
N ALA A 141 1.27 7.13 -5.94
CA ALA A 141 1.20 7.76 -7.25
C ALA A 141 1.66 6.77 -8.34
N THR A 142 2.79 6.08 -8.12
CA THR A 142 3.28 5.02 -9.01
C THR A 142 2.22 3.93 -9.23
N PHE A 143 1.54 3.47 -8.19
CA PHE A 143 0.44 2.52 -8.35
C PHE A 143 -0.67 3.05 -9.25
N GLY A 144 -1.05 4.33 -9.09
CA GLY A 144 -2.05 4.97 -9.95
C GLY A 144 -1.60 5.06 -11.42
N MET A 145 -0.33 5.40 -11.64
CA MET A 145 0.28 5.44 -12.98
C MET A 145 0.30 4.05 -13.63
N ASN A 146 0.80 3.03 -12.93
CA ASN A 146 0.84 1.67 -13.44
C ASN A 146 -0.57 1.17 -13.80
N LEU A 147 -1.58 1.50 -12.99
CA LEU A 147 -2.97 1.13 -13.28
C LEU A 147 -3.47 1.77 -14.59
N ILE A 148 -3.07 2.99 -14.86
CA ILE A 148 -3.39 3.69 -16.14
C ILE A 148 -2.65 3.01 -17.29
N GLU A 149 -1.35 2.73 -17.13
CA GLU A 149 -0.52 2.07 -18.14
C GLU A 149 -1.06 0.69 -18.52
N ASP A 150 -1.38 -0.13 -17.50
CA ASP A 150 -1.94 -1.47 -17.69
C ASP A 150 -3.24 -1.45 -18.49
N TYR A 151 -4.11 -0.46 -18.22
CA TYR A 151 -5.38 -0.29 -18.95
C TYR A 151 -5.18 0.17 -20.38
N LEU A 152 -4.26 1.09 -20.62
CA LEU A 152 -4.00 1.64 -21.95
C LEU A 152 -3.22 0.65 -22.83
N ALA A 153 -2.40 -0.19 -22.23
CA ALA A 153 -1.65 -1.23 -22.95
C ALA A 153 -2.53 -2.40 -23.44
N ASN A 154 -3.75 -2.55 -22.88
CA ASN A 154 -4.65 -3.62 -23.28
C ASN A 154 -5.60 -3.16 -24.40
N PRO A 155 -5.42 -3.60 -25.65
CA PRO A 155 -6.22 -3.15 -26.79
C PRO A 155 -7.70 -3.55 -26.72
N ASN A 156 -8.05 -4.50 -25.84
CA ASN A 156 -9.44 -4.95 -25.62
C ASN A 156 -10.20 -4.08 -24.62
N ASN A 157 -9.53 -3.11 -23.97
CA ASN A 157 -10.17 -2.21 -23.03
C ASN A 157 -10.78 -1.01 -23.75
N ASN A 158 -12.05 -1.09 -24.11
CA ASN A 158 -12.84 0.03 -24.63
C ASN A 158 -13.29 0.99 -23.51
N ILE A 159 -12.42 1.30 -22.57
CA ILE A 159 -12.71 2.22 -21.48
C ILE A 159 -12.38 3.65 -21.94
N ASN A 160 -13.35 4.56 -21.85
CA ASN A 160 -13.09 5.97 -22.11
C ASN A 160 -12.26 6.60 -20.95
N GLN A 161 -11.63 7.72 -21.21
CA GLN A 161 -10.79 8.41 -20.23
C GLN A 161 -11.49 8.72 -18.91
N LEU A 162 -12.77 9.05 -18.92
CA LEU A 162 -13.54 9.35 -17.71
C LEU A 162 -13.71 8.09 -16.84
N ALA A 163 -14.04 6.97 -17.46
CA ALA A 163 -14.17 5.70 -16.75
C ALA A 163 -12.82 5.24 -16.16
N LEU A 164 -11.71 5.46 -16.87
CA LEU A 164 -10.37 5.18 -16.37
C LEU A 164 -10.02 6.07 -15.17
N ILE A 165 -10.33 7.35 -15.21
CA ILE A 165 -10.14 8.28 -14.09
C ILE A 165 -10.96 7.84 -12.88
N ASP A 166 -12.22 7.46 -13.06
CA ASP A 166 -13.07 6.99 -11.97
C ASP A 166 -12.58 5.66 -11.39
N LEU A 167 -12.07 4.77 -12.22
CA LEU A 167 -11.43 3.53 -11.76
C LEU A 167 -10.23 3.85 -10.86
N VAL A 168 -9.27 4.67 -11.32
CA VAL A 168 -8.07 5.04 -10.54
C VAL A 168 -8.46 5.76 -9.26
N LYS A 169 -9.41 6.70 -9.32
CA LYS A 169 -9.95 7.40 -8.15
C LYS A 169 -10.53 6.43 -7.13
N SER A 170 -11.34 5.47 -7.57
CA SER A 170 -11.95 4.44 -6.74
C SER A 170 -10.86 3.54 -6.10
N ARG A 171 -9.93 3.04 -6.88
CA ARG A 171 -8.82 2.18 -6.41
C ARG A 171 -7.92 2.87 -5.40
N LEU A 172 -7.69 4.17 -5.58
CA LEU A 172 -6.93 5.00 -4.66
C LEU A 172 -7.78 5.57 -3.52
N ASN A 173 -9.10 5.35 -3.47
CA ASN A 173 -9.99 5.99 -2.50
C ASN A 173 -9.74 7.50 -2.38
N GLN A 174 -9.76 8.20 -3.53
CA GLN A 174 -9.58 9.64 -3.61
C GLN A 174 -10.92 10.33 -3.73
N ASN A 175 -11.08 11.46 -3.03
CA ASN A 175 -12.33 12.24 -3.08
C ASN A 175 -12.40 13.15 -4.32
N SER A 176 -11.24 13.56 -4.86
CA SER A 176 -11.14 14.54 -5.93
C SER A 176 -10.62 13.92 -7.22
N ILE A 177 -11.36 14.09 -8.28
CA ILE A 177 -10.97 13.73 -9.64
C ILE A 177 -9.74 14.54 -10.11
N VAL A 178 -9.59 15.77 -9.62
CA VAL A 178 -8.47 16.66 -9.97
C VAL A 178 -7.12 16.03 -9.62
N VAL A 179 -7.04 15.33 -8.49
CA VAL A 179 -5.81 14.64 -8.08
C VAL A 179 -5.50 13.49 -9.05
N THR A 180 -6.52 12.77 -9.50
CA THR A 180 -6.35 11.67 -10.47
C THR A 180 -5.97 12.22 -11.85
N MET A 181 -6.58 13.32 -12.28
CA MET A 181 -6.23 13.97 -13.55
C MET A 181 -4.77 14.44 -13.61
N ARG A 182 -4.15 14.80 -12.48
CA ARG A 182 -2.72 15.14 -12.43
C ARG A 182 -1.83 13.99 -12.86
N TYR A 183 -2.23 12.74 -12.59
CA TYR A 183 -1.49 11.56 -13.04
C TYR A 183 -1.53 11.43 -14.57
N LEU A 184 -2.71 11.61 -15.18
CA LEU A 184 -2.84 11.58 -16.64
C LEU A 184 -2.02 12.69 -17.31
N LYS A 185 -2.14 13.92 -16.80
CA LYS A 185 -1.35 15.05 -17.32
C LYS A 185 0.16 14.83 -17.19
N PHE A 186 0.61 14.27 -16.07
CA PHE A 186 2.03 13.94 -15.89
C PHE A 186 2.49 12.92 -16.93
N ARG A 187 1.70 11.88 -17.20
CA ARG A 187 1.99 10.86 -18.20
C ARG A 187 2.10 11.47 -19.61
N GLU A 188 1.12 12.28 -20.01
CA GLU A 188 1.12 12.95 -21.31
C GLU A 188 2.39 13.82 -21.48
N THR A 189 2.73 14.62 -20.49
CA THR A 189 3.93 15.46 -20.49
C THR A 189 5.19 14.61 -20.58
N HIS A 190 5.29 13.51 -19.84
CA HIS A 190 6.46 12.62 -19.84
C HIS A 190 6.62 11.92 -21.20
N SER A 191 5.52 11.48 -21.81
CA SER A 191 5.53 10.88 -23.14
C SER A 191 6.03 11.87 -24.22
N LEU A 192 5.57 13.12 -24.17
CA LEU A 192 6.00 14.17 -25.08
C LEU A 192 7.50 14.49 -24.93
N VAL A 193 8.00 14.56 -23.69
CA VAL A 193 9.42 14.78 -23.42
C VAL A 193 10.27 13.62 -23.92
N ALA A 194 9.84 12.38 -23.70
CA ALA A 194 10.54 11.19 -24.18
C ALA A 194 10.59 11.11 -25.71
N GLN A 195 9.48 11.46 -26.39
CA GLN A 195 9.46 11.58 -27.85
C GLN A 195 10.42 12.66 -28.36
N ALA A 196 10.36 13.85 -27.78
CA ALA A 196 11.25 14.93 -28.17
C ALA A 196 12.74 14.56 -27.98
N GLN A 197 13.09 13.84 -26.91
CA GLN A 197 14.45 13.37 -26.71
C GLN A 197 14.89 12.33 -27.76
N SER A 198 13.99 11.41 -28.13
CA SER A 198 14.30 10.39 -29.16
C SER A 198 14.43 10.96 -30.58
N GLU A 199 13.89 12.16 -30.84
CA GLU A 199 14.07 12.87 -32.12
C GLU A 199 15.40 13.63 -32.21
N PHE A 200 16.11 13.79 -31.09
CA PHE A 200 17.42 14.47 -31.02
C PHE A 200 18.61 13.50 -30.96
N GLU A 201 18.41 12.21 -30.82
CA GLU A 201 19.39 11.13 -30.90
C GLU A 201 19.46 10.55 -32.32
#